data_7a6351339d545c81a22b793b336b0f5b
#
_entry.id   7a6351339d545c81a22b793b336b0f5b
#
_cell.length_a   1.000
_cell.length_b   1.000
_cell.length_c   1.000
_cell.angle_alpha   90.00
_cell.angle_beta   90.00
_cell.angle_gamma   90.00
#
_symmetry.space_group_name_H-M   'P 1'
#
loop_
_entity.id
_entity.type
_entity.pdbx_description
1 polymer ?
#
loop_
_entity_poly.entity_id
_entity_poly.type
_entity_poly.pdbx_seq_one_letter_code
_entity_poly.pdbx_strand_id
1 'polypeptide(L)'
;DRFETRWGRRKHWIALAVPILVLSVYQVFIPSPEDVSGGYLLFWLIMLYVGYTMMAISHQSWGAELADSYDERTRLFGWREIFVIGGMTIVLALPALLESTGIDDQQSKVASMGWFCIILFPLLALPTLAFVPDKRSSGRSALSIKAQFSLLMSNQLMWRLLAADFLAGFGTAVS
;
A
#
# COMPACT_ATOMS: atom_id res chain seq x y z
N ASP A 1 8.51 -13.71 7.24
CA ASP A 1 8.15 -14.80 6.32
C ASP A 1 8.32 -16.22 6.92
N ARG A 2 8.37 -16.35 8.25
CA ARG A 2 8.45 -17.66 8.93
C ARG A 2 7.08 -18.21 9.37
N PHE A 3 6.02 -17.41 9.26
CA PHE A 3 4.68 -17.80 9.69
C PHE A 3 3.85 -18.28 8.49
N GLU A 4 3.81 -19.58 8.27
CA GLU A 4 2.85 -20.21 7.36
C GLU A 4 1.52 -20.33 8.09
N THR A 5 0.56 -19.49 7.74
CA THR A 5 -0.80 -19.62 8.22
C THR A 5 -1.64 -20.43 7.24
N ARG A 6 -2.78 -20.98 7.72
CA ARG A 6 -3.76 -21.70 6.87
C ARG A 6 -4.28 -20.84 5.70
N TRP A 7 -4.14 -19.53 5.77
CA TRP A 7 -4.62 -18.55 4.78
C TRP A 7 -3.55 -18.15 3.75
N GLY A 8 -2.35 -18.73 3.83
CA GLY A 8 -1.22 -18.35 3.01
C GLY A 8 -0.24 -17.42 3.73
N ARG A 9 0.95 -17.25 3.15
CA ARG A 9 2.06 -16.52 3.77
C ARG A 9 1.88 -15.00 3.78
N ARG A 10 1.12 -14.45 2.81
CA ARG A 10 1.00 -13.01 2.59
C ARG A 10 -0.40 -12.45 2.80
N LYS A 11 -1.43 -13.28 2.60
CA LYS A 11 -2.84 -12.86 2.77
C LYS A 11 -3.14 -12.31 4.16
N HIS A 12 -2.54 -12.88 5.21
CA HIS A 12 -2.77 -12.41 6.58
C HIS A 12 -2.24 -10.99 6.82
N TRP A 13 -1.11 -10.61 6.19
CA TRP A 13 -0.57 -9.25 6.30
C TRP A 13 -1.47 -8.23 5.61
N ILE A 14 -2.01 -8.58 4.45
CA ILE A 14 -2.98 -7.73 3.74
C ILE A 14 -4.28 -7.63 4.55
N ALA A 15 -4.78 -8.76 5.07
CA ALA A 15 -5.99 -8.77 5.89
C ALA A 15 -5.85 -7.94 7.18
N LEU A 16 -4.65 -7.88 7.76
CA LEU A 16 -4.35 -7.03 8.92
C LEU A 16 -4.18 -5.54 8.51
N ALA A 17 -3.59 -5.28 7.35
CA ALA A 17 -3.39 -3.91 6.87
C ALA A 17 -4.71 -3.20 6.55
N VAL A 18 -5.73 -3.92 6.04
CA VAL A 18 -7.03 -3.34 5.68
C VAL A 18 -7.69 -2.60 6.83
N PRO A 19 -7.95 -3.21 8.01
CA PRO A 19 -8.58 -2.49 9.12
C PRO A 19 -7.73 -1.35 9.67
N ILE A 20 -6.40 -1.51 9.70
CA ILE A 20 -5.49 -0.43 10.13
C ILE A 20 -5.62 0.77 9.19
N LEU A 21 -5.61 0.55 7.88
CA LEU A 21 -5.76 1.62 6.90
C LEU A 21 -7.13 2.28 6.96
N VAL A 22 -8.22 1.49 7.03
CA VAL A 22 -9.59 2.02 7.12
C VAL A 22 -9.75 2.90 8.35
N LEU A 23 -9.30 2.43 9.53
CA LEU A 23 -9.36 3.20 10.77
C LEU A 23 -8.51 4.47 10.68
N SER A 24 -7.29 4.37 10.15
CA SER A 24 -6.40 5.52 10.03
C SER A 24 -6.95 6.57 9.06
N VAL A 25 -7.48 6.15 7.92
CA VAL A 25 -8.13 7.06 6.97
C VAL A 25 -9.35 7.73 7.61
N TYR A 26 -10.19 6.97 8.32
CA TYR A 26 -11.33 7.54 9.04
C TYR A 26 -10.90 8.65 10.01
N GLN A 27 -9.93 8.38 10.85
CA GLN A 27 -9.45 9.30 11.88
C GLN A 27 -8.69 10.51 11.32
N VAL A 28 -8.07 10.38 10.15
CA VAL A 28 -7.34 11.50 9.52
C VAL A 28 -8.27 12.38 8.70
N PHE A 29 -9.23 11.79 7.96
CA PHE A 29 -10.07 12.52 7.01
C PHE A 29 -11.42 12.94 7.60
N ILE A 30 -11.89 12.26 8.67
CA ILE A 30 -13.20 12.51 9.30
C ILE A 30 -13.02 12.64 10.81
N PRO A 31 -12.09 13.47 11.30
CA PRO A 31 -11.88 13.62 12.73
C PRO A 31 -13.02 14.40 13.39
N SER A 32 -13.31 14.10 14.66
CA SER A 32 -14.15 14.98 15.50
C SER A 32 -13.38 16.25 15.83
N PRO A 33 -13.92 17.45 15.59
CA PRO A 33 -13.18 18.72 15.75
C PRO A 33 -12.59 18.92 17.16
N GLU A 34 -13.21 18.33 18.18
CA GLU A 34 -12.80 18.46 19.58
C GLU A 34 -11.56 17.63 19.94
N ASP A 35 -11.27 16.57 19.18
CA ASP A 35 -10.21 15.61 19.49
C ASP A 35 -8.90 15.89 18.74
N VAL A 36 -8.88 16.84 17.82
CA VAL A 36 -7.72 17.08 16.95
C VAL A 36 -6.61 17.81 17.70
N SER A 37 -5.58 17.07 18.05
CA SER A 37 -4.31 17.59 18.56
C SER A 37 -3.15 17.21 17.66
N GLY A 38 -2.00 17.89 17.79
CA GLY A 38 -0.80 17.53 17.02
C GLY A 38 -0.35 16.08 17.28
N GLY A 39 -0.47 15.61 18.53
CA GLY A 39 -0.16 14.22 18.88
C GLY A 39 -1.13 13.20 18.28
N TYR A 40 -2.43 13.53 18.23
CA TYR A 40 -3.46 12.73 17.59
C TYR A 40 -3.18 12.55 16.09
N LEU A 41 -2.94 13.64 15.38
CA LEU A 41 -2.62 13.58 13.94
C LEU A 41 -1.34 12.80 13.68
N LEU A 42 -0.28 13.04 14.45
CA LEU A 42 0.98 12.32 14.32
C LEU A 42 0.78 10.81 14.49
N PHE A 43 0.04 10.40 15.52
CA PHE A 43 -0.24 8.98 15.78
C PHE A 43 -0.98 8.32 14.61
N TRP A 44 -2.07 8.92 14.12
CA TRP A 44 -2.87 8.35 13.06
C TRP A 44 -2.16 8.39 11.70
N LEU A 45 -1.33 9.40 11.43
CA LEU A 45 -0.48 9.42 10.25
C LEU A 45 0.57 8.31 10.29
N ILE A 46 1.19 8.06 11.44
CA ILE A 46 2.12 6.92 11.59
C ILE A 46 1.39 5.60 11.34
N MET A 47 0.20 5.41 11.92
CA MET A 47 -0.62 4.21 11.69
C MET A 47 -0.99 4.03 10.22
N LEU A 48 -1.33 5.11 9.54
CA LEU A 48 -1.63 5.11 8.12
C LEU A 48 -0.41 4.68 7.29
N TYR A 49 0.77 5.24 7.59
CA TYR A 49 2.01 4.84 6.91
C TYR A 49 2.40 3.39 7.19
N VAL A 50 2.24 2.91 8.41
CA VAL A 50 2.49 1.51 8.77
C VAL A 50 1.55 0.59 7.98
N GLY A 51 0.25 0.86 7.99
CA GLY A 51 -0.74 0.10 7.23
C GLY A 51 -0.45 0.11 5.73
N TYR A 52 -0.13 1.28 5.17
CA TYR A 52 0.25 1.43 3.77
C TYR A 52 1.50 0.61 3.42
N THR A 53 2.54 0.69 4.24
CA THR A 53 3.80 -0.04 4.01
C THR A 53 3.58 -1.55 4.07
N MET A 54 2.81 -2.03 5.06
CA MET A 54 2.43 -3.44 5.17
C MET A 54 1.70 -3.92 3.91
N MET A 55 0.72 -3.13 3.45
CA MET A 55 -0.05 -3.42 2.24
C MET A 55 0.84 -3.41 1.00
N ALA A 56 1.64 -2.36 0.80
CA ALA A 56 2.49 -2.18 -0.38
C ALA A 56 3.53 -3.30 -0.53
N ILE A 57 4.25 -3.62 0.54
CA ILE A 57 5.26 -4.69 0.53
C ILE A 57 4.61 -6.05 0.26
N SER A 58 3.51 -6.35 0.94
CA SER A 58 2.81 -7.63 0.78
C SER A 58 2.24 -7.78 -0.64
N HIS A 59 1.61 -6.75 -1.16
CA HIS A 59 1.01 -6.74 -2.50
C HIS A 59 2.07 -6.84 -3.60
N GLN A 60 3.16 -6.05 -3.53
CA GLN A 60 4.25 -6.10 -4.51
C GLN A 60 4.94 -7.46 -4.52
N SER A 61 5.25 -7.97 -3.35
CA SER A 61 5.88 -9.29 -3.22
C SER A 61 4.97 -10.41 -3.72
N TRP A 62 3.65 -10.32 -3.49
CA TRP A 62 2.68 -11.29 -3.97
C TRP A 62 2.54 -11.23 -5.49
N GLY A 63 2.44 -10.04 -6.07
CA GLY A 63 2.42 -9.83 -7.51
C GLY A 63 3.67 -10.39 -8.21
N ALA A 64 4.85 -10.22 -7.59
CA ALA A 64 6.10 -10.77 -8.12
C ALA A 64 6.16 -12.30 -8.11
N GLU A 65 5.45 -12.96 -7.18
CA GLU A 65 5.36 -14.43 -7.12
C GLU A 65 4.29 -15.03 -8.05
N LEU A 66 3.26 -14.25 -8.40
CA LEU A 66 2.20 -14.69 -9.31
C LEU A 66 2.67 -14.78 -10.76
N ALA A 67 3.57 -13.90 -11.18
CA ALA A 67 4.09 -13.86 -12.53
C ALA A 67 5.28 -14.81 -12.70
N ASP A 68 5.15 -15.77 -13.62
CA ASP A 68 6.16 -16.78 -13.89
C ASP A 68 7.23 -16.29 -14.89
N SER A 69 6.90 -15.30 -15.75
CA SER A 69 7.79 -14.71 -16.74
C SER A 69 8.04 -13.22 -16.49
N TYR A 70 9.10 -12.69 -17.10
CA TYR A 70 9.41 -11.26 -17.05
C TYR A 70 8.29 -10.42 -17.68
N ASP A 71 7.76 -10.86 -18.82
CA ASP A 71 6.71 -10.14 -19.55
C ASP A 71 5.39 -10.10 -18.78
N GLU A 72 5.00 -11.20 -18.13
CA GLU A 72 3.83 -11.23 -17.26
C GLU A 72 3.98 -10.29 -16.06
N ARG A 73 5.17 -10.27 -15.46
CA ARG A 73 5.48 -9.35 -14.36
C ARG A 73 5.36 -7.91 -14.81
N THR A 74 5.94 -7.56 -15.95
CA THR A 74 5.86 -6.21 -16.51
C THR A 74 4.43 -5.80 -16.80
N ARG A 75 3.61 -6.69 -17.37
CA ARG A 75 2.18 -6.42 -17.61
C ARG A 75 1.40 -6.22 -16.31
N LEU A 76 1.63 -7.06 -15.29
CA LEU A 76 0.95 -6.97 -14.02
C LEU A 76 1.25 -5.65 -13.31
N PHE A 77 2.52 -5.27 -13.25
CA PHE A 77 2.91 -4.00 -12.63
C PHE A 77 2.49 -2.79 -13.48
N GLY A 78 2.48 -2.90 -14.81
CA GLY A 78 1.98 -1.86 -15.70
C GLY A 78 0.48 -1.59 -15.48
N TRP A 79 -0.35 -2.62 -15.42
CA TRP A 79 -1.77 -2.47 -15.08
C TRP A 79 -1.98 -1.88 -13.70
N ARG A 80 -1.20 -2.34 -12.71
CA ARG A 80 -1.24 -1.75 -11.36
C ARG A 80 -1.02 -0.24 -11.40
N GLU A 81 -0.02 0.22 -12.17
CA GLU A 81 0.32 1.64 -12.25
C GLU A 81 -0.79 2.46 -12.91
N ILE A 82 -1.44 1.93 -13.95
CA ILE A 82 -2.62 2.55 -14.56
C ILE A 82 -3.73 2.73 -13.53
N PHE A 83 -4.02 1.71 -12.72
CA PHE A 83 -5.04 1.80 -11.67
C PHE A 83 -4.65 2.75 -10.54
N VAL A 84 -3.36 2.85 -10.19
CA VAL A 84 -2.87 3.83 -9.20
C VAL A 84 -3.11 5.25 -9.69
N ILE A 85 -2.71 5.56 -10.93
CA ILE A 85 -2.91 6.88 -11.53
C ILE A 85 -4.42 7.19 -11.67
N GLY A 86 -5.21 6.23 -12.15
CA GLY A 86 -6.66 6.38 -12.27
C GLY A 86 -7.33 6.64 -10.92
N GLY A 87 -7.01 5.87 -9.90
CA GLY A 87 -7.54 6.04 -8.55
C GLY A 87 -7.17 7.39 -7.94
N MET A 88 -5.90 7.81 -8.10
CA MET A 88 -5.44 9.12 -7.66
C MET A 88 -6.20 10.26 -8.36
N THR A 89 -6.39 10.15 -9.67
CA THR A 89 -7.16 11.15 -10.44
C THR A 89 -8.60 11.25 -9.96
N ILE A 90 -9.27 10.11 -9.71
CA ILE A 90 -10.64 10.10 -9.21
C ILE A 90 -10.73 10.76 -7.84
N VAL A 91 -9.85 10.40 -6.90
CA VAL A 91 -9.85 11.00 -5.55
C VAL A 91 -9.65 12.50 -5.60
N LEU A 92 -8.71 12.99 -6.43
CA LEU A 92 -8.45 14.42 -6.59
C LEU A 92 -9.59 15.18 -7.28
N ALA A 93 -10.39 14.49 -8.11
CA ALA A 93 -11.55 15.10 -8.76
C ALA A 93 -12.77 15.22 -7.83
N LEU A 94 -12.87 14.44 -6.75
CA LEU A 94 -14.02 14.44 -5.83
C LEU A 94 -14.36 15.83 -5.26
N PRO A 95 -13.39 16.61 -4.73
CA PRO A 95 -13.68 17.94 -4.23
C PRO A 95 -14.28 18.87 -5.29
N ALA A 96 -13.73 18.84 -6.52
CA ALA A 96 -14.22 19.64 -7.64
C ALA A 96 -15.63 19.25 -8.08
N LEU A 97 -15.94 17.94 -8.05
CA LEU A 97 -17.29 17.45 -8.34
C LEU A 97 -18.29 17.91 -7.28
N LEU A 98 -17.94 17.89 -5.99
CA LEU A 98 -18.79 18.37 -4.92
C LEU A 98 -19.06 19.88 -5.03
N GLU A 99 -18.03 20.66 -5.37
CA GLU A 99 -18.15 22.09 -5.61
C GLU A 99 -19.11 22.40 -6.74
N SER A 100 -19.09 21.62 -7.82
CA SER A 100 -20.03 21.79 -8.94
C SER A 100 -21.50 21.49 -8.56
N THR A 101 -21.73 20.76 -7.46
CA THR A 101 -23.07 20.49 -6.91
C THR A 101 -23.51 21.50 -5.85
N GLY A 102 -22.70 22.55 -5.59
CA GLY A 102 -22.99 23.59 -4.61
C GLY A 102 -22.56 23.27 -3.17
N ILE A 103 -21.74 22.26 -2.98
CA ILE A 103 -21.18 21.93 -1.67
C ILE A 103 -19.79 22.58 -1.54
N ASP A 104 -19.74 23.74 -0.91
CA ASP A 104 -18.50 24.52 -0.75
C ASP A 104 -17.76 24.25 0.56
N ASP A 105 -18.39 23.49 1.47
CA ASP A 105 -17.80 23.18 2.76
C ASP A 105 -16.53 22.32 2.63
N GLN A 106 -15.41 22.86 3.14
CA GLN A 106 -14.10 22.22 3.06
C GLN A 106 -14.06 20.89 3.81
N GLN A 107 -14.76 20.78 4.93
CA GLN A 107 -14.81 19.55 5.70
C GLN A 107 -15.51 18.43 4.92
N SER A 108 -16.63 18.74 4.27
CA SER A 108 -17.36 17.79 3.42
C SER A 108 -16.53 17.33 2.22
N LYS A 109 -15.75 18.23 1.61
CA LYS A 109 -14.86 17.90 0.50
C LYS A 109 -13.78 16.90 0.93
N VAL A 110 -13.12 17.15 2.05
CA VAL A 110 -12.08 16.25 2.60
C VAL A 110 -12.68 14.93 3.07
N ALA A 111 -13.82 14.98 3.76
CA ALA A 111 -14.52 13.79 4.23
C ALA A 111 -14.95 12.87 3.07
N SER A 112 -15.33 13.42 1.93
CA SER A 112 -15.70 12.64 0.73
C SER A 112 -14.55 11.79 0.21
N MET A 113 -13.32 12.33 0.21
CA MET A 113 -12.11 11.59 -0.15
C MET A 113 -11.87 10.44 0.82
N GLY A 114 -12.04 10.70 2.12
CA GLY A 114 -11.95 9.70 3.17
C GLY A 114 -12.97 8.56 2.97
N TRP A 115 -14.25 8.89 2.79
CA TRP A 115 -15.30 7.91 2.56
C TRP A 115 -15.09 7.09 1.29
N PHE A 116 -14.64 7.71 0.22
CA PHE A 116 -14.29 6.99 -1.00
C PHE A 116 -13.21 5.93 -0.73
N CYS A 117 -12.14 6.28 -0.03
CA CYS A 117 -11.08 5.34 0.30
C CYS A 117 -11.58 4.23 1.25
N ILE A 118 -12.37 4.58 2.28
CA ILE A 118 -12.90 3.64 3.29
C ILE A 118 -13.79 2.58 2.63
N ILE A 119 -14.59 2.94 1.64
CA ILE A 119 -15.48 2.02 0.95
C ILE A 119 -14.74 1.22 -0.12
N LEU A 120 -13.98 1.90 -0.97
CA LEU A 120 -13.34 1.27 -2.12
C LEU A 120 -12.22 0.31 -1.70
N PHE A 121 -11.48 0.64 -0.65
CA PHE A 121 -10.33 -0.16 -0.24
C PHE A 121 -10.70 -1.57 0.22
N PRO A 122 -11.64 -1.79 1.16
CA PRO A 122 -12.11 -3.13 1.49
C PRO A 122 -12.81 -3.82 0.33
N LEU A 123 -13.59 -3.08 -0.48
CA LEU A 123 -14.30 -3.61 -1.63
C LEU A 123 -13.36 -4.26 -2.65
N LEU A 124 -12.17 -3.70 -2.86
CA LEU A 124 -11.15 -4.23 -3.77
C LEU A 124 -10.22 -5.25 -3.08
N ALA A 125 -9.94 -5.08 -1.79
CA ALA A 125 -9.07 -5.98 -1.04
C ALA A 125 -9.73 -7.33 -0.78
N LEU A 126 -11.02 -7.38 -0.44
CA LEU A 126 -11.73 -8.61 -0.14
C LEU A 126 -11.75 -9.62 -1.30
N PRO A 127 -12.13 -9.22 -2.56
CA PRO A 127 -12.04 -10.13 -3.70
C PRO A 127 -10.60 -10.61 -3.95
N THR A 128 -9.63 -9.73 -3.80
CA THR A 128 -8.21 -10.08 -3.98
C THR A 128 -7.79 -11.17 -2.98
N LEU A 129 -8.17 -11.03 -1.72
CA LEU A 129 -7.90 -12.03 -0.69
C LEU A 129 -8.65 -13.35 -0.93
N ALA A 130 -9.87 -13.29 -1.48
CA ALA A 130 -10.72 -14.46 -1.70
C ALA A 130 -10.28 -15.26 -2.93
N PHE A 131 -10.07 -14.59 -4.06
CA PHE A 131 -9.94 -15.24 -5.37
C PHE A 131 -8.50 -15.43 -5.83
N VAL A 132 -7.53 -14.60 -5.41
CA VAL A 132 -6.15 -14.74 -5.86
C VAL A 132 -5.46 -15.88 -5.10
N PRO A 133 -4.94 -16.90 -5.80
CA PRO A 133 -4.25 -18.01 -5.14
C PRO A 133 -2.92 -17.55 -4.54
N ASP A 134 -2.59 -18.05 -3.35
CA ASP A 134 -1.28 -17.86 -2.76
C ASP A 134 -0.40 -19.07 -3.15
N LYS A 135 0.59 -18.87 -4.01
CA LYS A 135 1.53 -19.92 -4.42
C LYS A 135 2.34 -20.33 -3.18
N ARG A 136 2.16 -21.57 -2.73
CA ARG A 136 3.02 -22.15 -1.69
C ARG A 136 4.44 -22.19 -2.22
N SER A 137 5.34 -21.51 -1.56
CA SER A 137 6.76 -21.56 -1.89
C SER A 137 7.25 -23.00 -1.71
N SER A 138 7.57 -23.68 -2.83
CA SER A 138 8.29 -24.95 -2.76
C SER A 138 9.65 -24.68 -2.09
N GLY A 139 9.75 -25.07 -0.83
CA GLY A 139 10.90 -25.36 0.01
C GLY A 139 12.29 -24.85 -0.39
N ARG A 140 12.44 -23.57 -0.75
CA ARG A 140 13.78 -22.97 -0.74
C ARG A 140 14.21 -22.84 0.71
N SER A 141 15.17 -23.65 1.11
CA SER A 141 15.87 -23.57 2.37
C SER A 141 16.13 -22.10 2.72
N ALA A 142 15.48 -21.61 3.77
CA ALA A 142 15.64 -20.24 4.21
C ALA A 142 17.09 -20.06 4.66
N LEU A 143 17.91 -19.43 3.84
CA LEU A 143 19.26 -19.01 4.24
C LEU A 143 19.17 -18.25 5.57
N SER A 144 20.13 -18.47 6.47
CA SER A 144 20.23 -17.72 7.72
C SER A 144 20.21 -16.22 7.43
N ILE A 145 19.59 -15.42 8.30
CA ILE A 145 19.52 -13.94 8.15
C ILE A 145 20.92 -13.35 7.93
N LYS A 146 21.94 -13.89 8.62
CA LYS A 146 23.33 -13.49 8.43
C LYS A 146 23.85 -13.78 7.01
N ALA A 147 23.49 -14.93 6.45
CA ALA A 147 23.88 -15.32 5.09
C ALA A 147 23.17 -14.46 4.04
N GLN A 148 21.89 -14.16 4.24
CA GLN A 148 21.14 -13.24 3.38
C GLN A 148 21.74 -11.83 3.40
N PHE A 149 22.07 -11.31 4.58
CA PHE A 149 22.70 -10.00 4.74
C PHE A 149 24.09 -9.95 4.09
N SER A 150 24.91 -11.00 4.30
CA SER A 150 26.22 -11.11 3.65
C SER A 150 26.13 -11.13 2.13
N LEU A 151 25.18 -11.88 1.56
CA LEU A 151 24.92 -11.91 0.11
C LEU A 151 24.46 -10.55 -0.42
N LEU A 152 23.65 -9.83 0.36
CA LEU A 152 23.18 -8.48 0.02
C LEU A 152 24.37 -7.50 -0.03
N MET A 153 25.22 -7.55 0.97
CA MET A 153 26.39 -6.66 1.09
C MET A 153 27.47 -6.95 0.04
N SER A 154 27.60 -8.20 -0.40
CA SER A 154 28.58 -8.60 -1.43
C SER A 154 28.12 -8.32 -2.88
N ASN A 155 26.85 -8.01 -3.09
CA ASN A 155 26.31 -7.80 -4.44
C ASN A 155 26.39 -6.33 -4.86
N GLN A 156 27.42 -6.01 -5.66
CA GLN A 156 27.65 -4.65 -6.17
C GLN A 156 26.51 -4.11 -7.02
N LEU A 157 25.79 -4.98 -7.76
CA LEU A 157 24.64 -4.59 -8.57
C LEU A 157 23.47 -4.12 -7.70
N MET A 158 23.27 -4.78 -6.57
CA MET A 158 22.25 -4.43 -5.57
C MET A 158 22.49 -3.04 -4.97
N TRP A 159 23.75 -2.72 -4.67
CA TRP A 159 24.12 -1.39 -4.17
C TRP A 159 23.84 -0.28 -5.18
N ARG A 160 24.09 -0.55 -6.48
CA ARG A 160 23.79 0.40 -7.56
C ARG A 160 22.29 0.64 -7.69
N LEU A 161 21.48 -0.43 -7.59
CA LEU A 161 20.01 -0.31 -7.61
C LEU A 161 19.50 0.45 -6.40
N LEU A 162 19.96 0.14 -5.19
CA LEU A 162 19.57 0.85 -3.97
C LEU A 162 19.96 2.34 -4.02
N ALA A 163 21.14 2.66 -4.55
CA ALA A 163 21.57 4.04 -4.74
C ALA A 163 20.69 4.78 -5.76
N ALA A 164 20.33 4.13 -6.86
CA ALA A 164 19.43 4.70 -7.86
C ALA A 164 18.02 4.94 -7.29
N ASP A 165 17.47 3.97 -6.56
CA ASP A 165 16.16 4.10 -5.91
C ASP A 165 16.18 5.20 -4.82
N PHE A 166 17.25 5.29 -4.05
CA PHE A 166 17.42 6.35 -3.05
C PHE A 166 17.44 7.75 -3.71
N LEU A 167 18.22 7.90 -4.79
CA LEU A 167 18.29 9.17 -5.52
C LEU A 167 16.96 9.53 -6.19
N ALA A 168 16.27 8.55 -6.78
CA ALA A 168 14.95 8.74 -7.36
C ALA A 168 13.92 9.15 -6.29
N GLY A 169 13.90 8.46 -5.14
CA GLY A 169 13.02 8.78 -4.01
C GLY A 169 13.31 10.17 -3.43
N PHE A 170 14.59 10.55 -3.34
CA PHE A 170 14.96 11.90 -2.91
C PHE A 170 14.52 12.96 -3.92
N GLY A 171 14.68 12.71 -5.21
CA GLY A 171 14.23 13.61 -6.27
C GLY A 171 12.72 13.84 -6.24
N THR A 172 11.92 12.81 -6.01
CA THR A 172 10.46 12.93 -5.90
C THR A 172 9.99 13.59 -4.59
N ALA A 173 10.79 13.52 -3.53
CA ALA A 173 10.45 14.15 -2.25
C ALA A 173 10.74 15.67 -2.24
N VAL A 174 11.59 16.16 -3.15
CA VAL A 174 12.00 17.59 -3.23
C VAL A 174 11.20 18.34 -4.31
N SER A 175 10.55 17.63 -5.25
CA SER A 175 9.69 18.23 -6.30
C SER A 175 8.27 18.44 -5.81
#